data_c7f6f147b32dbc5d55282844d0b9fe94
#
_entry.id   c7f6f147b32dbc5d55282844d0b9fe94
#
_cell.length_a   1.000
_cell.length_b   1.000
_cell.length_c   1.000
_cell.angle_alpha   90.00
_cell.angle_beta   90.00
_cell.angle_gamma   90.00
#
_symmetry.space_group_name_H-M   'P 1'
#
loop_
_entity.id
_entity.type
_entity.pdbx_description
1 polymer ?
#
loop_
_entity_poly.entity_id
_entity_poly.type
_entity_poly.pdbx_seq_one_letter_code
_entity_poly.pdbx_strand_id
1 'polypeptide(L)'
;MYQHIKKRLFSLLLPLFLFLPACKTESRQPKQPQSTQPSQEQSFLPNYPKESQSSAASPQPAEKPTEATESTEKPLFWDVTDVDISRVDTSRKLVAFTFDDAPARTLENILAVFASFNETHHTHPAYATFFCNGNRMDNHSAHTLRTAVAMGMELGNHSFSHPNFNTLTQTEIQAEISRTDELLQPLDGKKYHLFRAPFGNVNEQVKQAVYTPILNWTIDTLDWTGRPAKEIVQTVLSQIYNGAIILMHDGYENTVEALKTLLPALDEAGYQTVNVSQLAKAHHCVLRTGSVYIRARKQGAKA
;
A
#
# COMPACT_ATOMS: atom_id res chain seq x y z
N MET A 1 -51.36 39.33 34.35
CA MET A 1 -51.57 40.77 34.16
C MET A 1 -50.65 41.24 33.08
N TYR A 2 -51.26 41.68 32.01
CA TYR A 2 -50.88 42.47 30.82
C TYR A 2 -50.08 41.76 29.70
N GLN A 3 -50.87 41.42 28.69
CA GLN A 3 -50.61 41.32 27.26
C GLN A 3 -50.09 42.63 26.65
N HIS A 4 -49.39 42.56 25.53
CA HIS A 4 -49.61 43.34 24.30
C HIS A 4 -48.68 42.80 23.20
N ILE A 5 -49.14 42.11 22.25
CA ILE A 5 -49.59 42.31 20.85
C ILE A 5 -49.01 43.59 20.20
N LYS A 6 -48.16 43.43 19.20
CA LYS A 6 -48.15 44.27 18.00
C LYS A 6 -47.78 43.49 16.74
N LYS A 7 -48.69 43.66 15.81
CA LYS A 7 -48.86 43.07 14.46
C LYS A 7 -47.92 43.68 13.42
N ARG A 8 -47.60 42.78 12.44
CA ARG A 8 -47.57 42.98 10.97
C ARG A 8 -46.73 44.11 10.37
N LEU A 9 -45.88 43.74 9.41
CA LEU A 9 -46.00 44.24 8.03
C LEU A 9 -45.45 43.20 7.05
N PHE A 10 -46.32 42.71 6.17
CA PHE A 10 -46.01 41.99 4.93
C PHE A 10 -45.47 43.00 3.92
N SER A 11 -44.30 42.73 3.32
CA SER A 11 -43.92 43.40 2.10
C SER A 11 -43.60 42.30 1.05
N LEU A 12 -44.51 42.12 0.12
CA LEU A 12 -44.34 41.37 -1.12
C LEU A 12 -43.32 42.13 -1.99
N LEU A 13 -42.21 41.51 -2.29
CA LEU A 13 -41.37 41.87 -3.42
C LEU A 13 -41.26 40.65 -4.34
N LEU A 14 -41.92 40.80 -5.48
CA LEU A 14 -41.91 39.92 -6.64
C LEU A 14 -40.52 40.00 -7.29
N PRO A 15 -39.78 38.91 -7.56
CA PRO A 15 -38.59 39.02 -8.37
C PRO A 15 -38.96 38.90 -9.85
N LEU A 16 -38.53 39.90 -10.56
CA LEU A 16 -38.54 40.06 -12.02
C LEU A 16 -37.69 38.95 -12.66
N PHE A 17 -38.32 38.04 -13.39
CA PHE A 17 -37.62 37.05 -14.23
C PHE A 17 -37.05 37.74 -15.47
N LEU A 18 -35.74 37.94 -15.46
CA LEU A 18 -34.97 38.25 -16.68
C LEU A 18 -34.61 36.96 -17.38
N PHE A 19 -35.25 36.68 -18.50
CA PHE A 19 -34.85 35.63 -19.43
C PHE A 19 -33.54 36.05 -20.12
N LEU A 20 -32.45 35.30 -19.82
CA LEU A 20 -31.25 35.30 -20.66
C LEU A 20 -31.22 34.01 -21.45
N PRO A 21 -30.79 34.04 -22.74
CA PRO A 21 -30.84 32.88 -23.62
C PRO A 21 -29.79 31.84 -23.22
N ALA A 22 -30.23 30.58 -23.21
CA ALA A 22 -29.38 29.40 -22.95
C ALA A 22 -28.26 29.29 -23.99
N CYS A 23 -27.03 29.51 -23.57
CA CYS A 23 -25.84 29.11 -24.31
C CYS A 23 -25.66 27.58 -24.14
N LYS A 24 -25.80 26.84 -25.26
CA LYS A 24 -25.46 25.41 -25.32
C LYS A 24 -23.95 25.26 -25.10
N THR A 25 -23.57 24.77 -23.93
CA THR A 25 -22.21 24.27 -23.72
C THR A 25 -22.16 22.80 -24.13
N GLU A 26 -21.50 22.54 -25.26
CA GLU A 26 -21.06 21.19 -25.64
C GLU A 26 -20.10 20.68 -24.56
N SER A 27 -20.44 19.55 -23.97
CA SER A 27 -19.57 18.80 -23.07
C SER A 27 -18.42 18.20 -23.91
N ARG A 28 -17.27 18.84 -23.90
CA ARG A 28 -16.01 18.22 -24.34
C ARG A 28 -15.53 17.28 -23.23
N GLN A 29 -15.66 15.97 -23.46
CA GLN A 29 -14.89 14.98 -22.72
C GLN A 29 -13.39 15.27 -22.91
N PRO A 30 -12.57 15.18 -21.84
CA PRO A 30 -11.12 15.25 -22.00
C PRO A 30 -10.65 14.01 -22.76
N LYS A 31 -10.00 14.20 -23.89
CA LYS A 31 -9.30 13.14 -24.64
C LYS A 31 -8.14 12.66 -23.77
N GLN A 32 -8.09 11.35 -23.52
CA GLN A 32 -6.89 10.67 -23.03
C GLN A 32 -5.71 10.98 -23.97
N PRO A 33 -4.50 11.21 -23.44
CA PRO A 33 -3.31 11.29 -24.26
C PRO A 33 -3.04 9.90 -24.86
N GLN A 34 -2.93 9.83 -26.18
CA GLN A 34 -2.46 8.65 -26.88
C GLN A 34 -1.00 8.40 -26.50
N SER A 35 -0.72 7.17 -26.05
CA SER A 35 0.64 6.68 -25.83
C SER A 35 1.37 6.61 -27.17
N THR A 36 2.36 7.45 -27.36
CA THR A 36 3.40 7.26 -28.38
C THR A 36 4.31 6.14 -27.90
N GLN A 37 4.35 5.03 -28.65
CA GLN A 37 5.34 3.97 -28.47
C GLN A 37 6.75 4.55 -28.60
N PRO A 38 7.68 4.23 -27.69
CA PRO A 38 9.09 4.44 -27.93
C PRO A 38 9.61 3.31 -28.82
N SER A 39 10.36 3.70 -29.85
CA SER A 39 11.16 2.87 -30.73
C SER A 39 12.11 1.94 -29.96
N GLN A 40 12.30 0.75 -30.53
CA GLN A 40 13.22 -0.30 -30.09
C GLN A 40 14.59 0.26 -29.73
N GLU A 41 14.98 0.18 -28.45
CA GLU A 41 16.38 0.26 -28.00
C GLU A 41 16.89 -1.15 -27.70
N GLN A 42 18.05 -1.41 -28.28
CA GLN A 42 18.75 -2.69 -28.26
C GLN A 42 19.16 -3.07 -26.84
N SER A 43 18.85 -4.31 -26.47
CA SER A 43 19.29 -4.95 -25.23
C SER A 43 20.81 -5.10 -25.17
N PHE A 44 21.46 -4.37 -24.28
CA PHE A 44 22.81 -4.68 -23.84
C PHE A 44 22.72 -5.62 -22.62
N LEU A 45 22.96 -6.91 -22.88
CA LEU A 45 23.26 -7.87 -21.82
C LEU A 45 24.77 -7.80 -21.52
N PRO A 46 25.19 -7.73 -20.25
CA PRO A 46 26.61 -7.86 -19.92
C PRO A 46 27.07 -9.30 -20.10
N ASN A 47 28.15 -9.47 -20.90
CA ASN A 47 28.87 -10.71 -21.08
C ASN A 47 29.56 -11.16 -19.79
N TYR A 48 29.20 -12.32 -19.26
CA TYR A 48 30.02 -13.02 -18.28
C TYR A 48 31.11 -13.82 -19.01
N PRO A 49 32.37 -13.87 -18.52
CA PRO A 49 33.43 -14.60 -19.15
C PRO A 49 33.20 -16.12 -19.04
N LYS A 50 33.37 -16.83 -20.15
CA LYS A 50 33.41 -18.30 -20.20
C LYS A 50 34.68 -18.78 -19.52
N GLU A 51 34.58 -19.56 -18.46
CA GLU A 51 35.69 -20.32 -17.93
C GLU A 51 36.01 -21.52 -18.84
N SER A 52 37.30 -21.74 -19.02
CA SER A 52 37.90 -22.73 -19.85
C SER A 52 37.70 -24.16 -19.29
N GLN A 53 37.35 -25.07 -20.18
CA GLN A 53 37.30 -26.51 -19.91
C GLN A 53 38.71 -27.07 -19.63
N SER A 54 38.90 -27.68 -18.47
CA SER A 54 40.00 -28.61 -18.18
C SER A 54 39.41 -30.00 -17.97
N SER A 55 39.98 -30.95 -18.69
CA SER A 55 39.58 -32.33 -18.80
C SER A 55 40.02 -33.18 -17.60
N ALA A 56 39.24 -34.25 -17.38
CA ALA A 56 39.54 -35.53 -16.77
C ALA A 56 39.43 -35.68 -15.25
N ALA A 57 38.41 -36.40 -14.82
CA ALA A 57 38.47 -37.69 -14.12
C ALA A 57 37.06 -38.06 -13.65
N SER A 58 36.63 -39.27 -13.99
CA SER A 58 35.38 -39.88 -13.54
C SER A 58 35.46 -40.24 -12.06
N PRO A 59 34.58 -39.82 -11.19
CA PRO A 59 34.34 -40.42 -9.89
C PRO A 59 32.98 -41.14 -9.86
N GLN A 60 32.96 -42.20 -9.06
CA GLN A 60 31.82 -43.05 -8.73
C GLN A 60 30.56 -42.29 -8.29
N PRO A 61 29.37 -42.91 -8.36
CA PRO A 61 28.12 -42.28 -8.04
C PRO A 61 28.06 -41.95 -6.53
N ALA A 62 28.11 -40.68 -6.20
CA ALA A 62 27.76 -40.21 -4.87
C ALA A 62 26.25 -40.31 -4.70
N GLU A 63 25.81 -40.79 -3.55
CA GLU A 63 24.41 -40.81 -3.11
C GLU A 63 23.79 -39.44 -3.28
N LYS A 64 22.64 -39.41 -3.94
CA LYS A 64 21.79 -38.22 -4.13
C LYS A 64 21.42 -37.68 -2.75
N PRO A 65 21.65 -36.41 -2.48
CA PRO A 65 21.02 -35.80 -1.32
C PRO A 65 19.51 -35.91 -1.50
N THR A 66 18.82 -36.40 -0.49
CA THR A 66 17.37 -36.42 -0.42
C THR A 66 16.90 -34.95 -0.55
N GLU A 67 16.39 -34.61 -1.71
CA GLU A 67 15.64 -33.35 -1.88
C GLU A 67 14.53 -33.37 -0.83
N ALA A 68 14.66 -32.53 0.20
CA ALA A 68 13.55 -32.18 1.02
C ALA A 68 12.51 -31.57 0.07
N THR A 69 11.44 -32.29 -0.22
CA THR A 69 10.28 -31.82 -0.95
C THR A 69 9.71 -30.67 -0.12
N GLU A 70 10.11 -29.45 -0.46
CA GLU A 70 9.50 -28.25 0.07
C GLU A 70 8.03 -28.32 -0.31
N SER A 71 7.17 -28.40 0.68
CA SER A 71 5.73 -28.50 0.48
C SER A 71 5.27 -27.30 -0.36
N THR A 72 4.75 -27.55 -1.55
CA THR A 72 4.18 -26.56 -2.46
C THR A 72 2.80 -26.10 -2.01
N GLU A 73 2.38 -26.50 -0.82
CA GLU A 73 1.08 -26.13 -0.29
C GLU A 73 1.03 -24.64 0.10
N LYS A 74 0.01 -24.00 -0.41
CA LYS A 74 -0.35 -22.61 -0.13
C LYS A 74 -0.60 -22.45 1.38
N PRO A 75 0.08 -21.52 2.07
CA PRO A 75 -0.17 -21.30 3.51
C PRO A 75 -1.62 -20.86 3.72
N LEU A 76 -2.30 -21.46 4.70
CA LEU A 76 -3.69 -21.13 5.01
C LEU A 76 -3.84 -19.76 5.69
N PHE A 77 -2.79 -19.33 6.41
CA PHE A 77 -2.78 -18.11 7.21
C PHE A 77 -1.47 -17.36 7.02
N TRP A 78 -1.53 -16.04 7.15
CA TRP A 78 -0.36 -15.19 7.27
C TRP A 78 0.23 -15.36 8.66
N ASP A 79 1.47 -15.83 8.71
CA ASP A 79 2.17 -16.02 9.97
C ASP A 79 2.72 -14.67 10.46
N VAL A 80 2.27 -14.26 11.65
CA VAL A 80 2.74 -13.07 12.35
C VAL A 80 3.50 -13.41 13.63
N THR A 81 3.86 -14.69 13.84
CA THR A 81 4.49 -15.16 15.08
C THR A 81 5.80 -14.41 15.33
N ASP A 82 6.65 -14.29 14.33
CA ASP A 82 7.97 -13.66 14.40
C ASP A 82 7.94 -12.13 14.16
N VAL A 83 6.76 -11.55 13.93
CA VAL A 83 6.64 -10.09 13.75
C VAL A 83 6.98 -9.39 15.07
N ASP A 84 7.98 -8.50 15.04
CA ASP A 84 8.37 -7.73 16.22
C ASP A 84 7.35 -6.64 16.54
N ILE A 85 6.75 -6.73 17.73
CA ILE A 85 5.86 -5.71 18.30
C ILE A 85 6.39 -5.16 19.63
N SER A 86 7.68 -5.37 19.95
CA SER A 86 8.27 -4.93 21.23
C SER A 86 8.22 -3.40 21.41
N ARG A 87 8.14 -2.65 20.33
CA ARG A 87 8.02 -1.18 20.29
C ARG A 87 6.62 -0.72 19.87
N VAL A 88 5.63 -1.61 19.87
CA VAL A 88 4.21 -1.28 19.62
C VAL A 88 3.52 -1.16 20.98
N ASP A 89 3.03 0.03 21.28
CA ASP A 89 2.23 0.26 22.49
C ASP A 89 0.78 -0.17 22.26
N THR A 90 0.46 -1.40 22.68
CA THR A 90 -0.88 -1.98 22.51
C THR A 90 -1.95 -1.31 23.38
N SER A 91 -1.59 -0.39 24.27
CA SER A 91 -2.54 0.44 25.03
C SER A 91 -3.04 1.63 24.21
N ARG A 92 -2.31 2.03 23.17
CA ARG A 92 -2.73 3.07 22.23
C ARG A 92 -3.67 2.50 21.15
N LYS A 93 -4.35 3.39 20.44
CA LYS A 93 -5.06 3.03 19.22
C LYS A 93 -4.03 2.79 18.11
N LEU A 94 -4.16 1.72 17.35
CA LEU A 94 -3.23 1.36 16.30
C LEU A 94 -3.85 1.55 14.92
N VAL A 95 -3.08 2.05 13.97
CA VAL A 95 -3.49 2.24 12.57
C VAL A 95 -2.33 1.90 11.64
N ALA A 96 -2.61 1.45 10.41
CA ALA A 96 -1.59 1.19 9.42
C ALA A 96 -1.61 2.24 8.31
N PHE A 97 -0.48 2.94 8.11
CA PHE A 97 -0.22 3.63 6.85
C PHE A 97 0.30 2.63 5.83
N THR A 98 -0.27 2.68 4.63
CA THR A 98 0.13 1.82 3.51
C THR A 98 0.33 2.68 2.28
N PHE A 99 1.42 2.42 1.56
CA PHE A 99 1.81 3.17 0.36
C PHE A 99 1.84 2.22 -0.82
N ASP A 100 1.02 2.48 -1.83
CA ASP A 100 1.03 1.78 -3.09
C ASP A 100 2.06 2.40 -4.05
N ASP A 101 2.38 1.68 -5.11
CA ASP A 101 3.26 2.13 -6.19
C ASP A 101 4.74 2.32 -5.82
N ALA A 102 5.18 1.80 -4.67
CA ALA A 102 6.60 1.81 -4.30
C ALA A 102 7.41 0.81 -5.19
N PRO A 103 8.70 1.05 -5.42
CA PRO A 103 9.40 2.29 -5.18
C PRO A 103 9.09 3.34 -6.25
N ALA A 104 8.90 4.59 -5.83
CA ALA A 104 8.74 5.72 -6.72
C ALA A 104 9.62 6.91 -6.24
N ARG A 105 9.48 8.05 -6.89
CA ARG A 105 10.38 9.21 -6.69
C ARG A 105 10.36 9.83 -5.30
N THR A 106 9.34 9.54 -4.47
CA THR A 106 9.20 10.14 -3.13
C THR A 106 9.51 9.18 -1.99
N LEU A 107 9.89 7.92 -2.28
CA LEU A 107 10.17 6.91 -1.27
C LEU A 107 11.17 7.40 -0.21
N GLU A 108 12.31 7.96 -0.64
CA GLU A 108 13.32 8.47 0.28
C GLU A 108 12.77 9.61 1.15
N ASN A 109 11.97 10.52 0.58
CA ASN A 109 11.35 11.62 1.31
C ASN A 109 10.33 11.11 2.33
N ILE A 110 9.53 10.09 1.97
CA ILE A 110 8.60 9.43 2.90
C ILE A 110 9.38 8.81 4.06
N LEU A 111 10.43 8.04 3.77
CA LEU A 111 11.27 7.42 4.80
C LEU A 111 11.94 8.47 5.70
N ALA A 112 12.39 9.60 5.14
CA ALA A 112 12.96 10.70 5.92
C ALA A 112 11.93 11.32 6.90
N VAL A 113 10.66 11.44 6.53
CA VAL A 113 9.60 11.91 7.45
C VAL A 113 9.42 10.92 8.61
N PHE A 114 9.35 9.61 8.33
CA PHE A 114 9.28 8.60 9.39
C PHE A 114 10.52 8.59 10.28
N ALA A 115 11.73 8.70 9.70
CA ALA A 115 12.97 8.77 10.45
C ALA A 115 12.99 9.95 11.42
N SER A 116 12.67 11.15 10.91
CA SER A 116 12.64 12.38 11.72
C SER A 116 11.60 12.29 12.85
N PHE A 117 10.42 11.73 12.58
CA PHE A 117 9.42 11.48 13.64
C PHE A 117 9.95 10.51 14.69
N ASN A 118 10.57 9.41 14.27
CA ASN A 118 11.06 8.36 15.15
C ASN A 118 12.26 8.79 16.02
N GLU A 119 13.03 9.81 15.59
CA GLU A 119 14.12 10.41 16.40
C GLU A 119 13.63 11.00 17.72
N THR A 120 12.38 11.44 17.78
CA THR A 120 11.79 12.02 18.99
C THR A 120 10.77 11.11 19.67
N HIS A 121 10.34 10.03 19.02
CA HIS A 121 9.28 9.11 19.49
C HIS A 121 9.83 7.69 19.69
N HIS A 122 10.92 7.56 20.46
CA HIS A 122 11.64 6.28 20.63
C HIS A 122 10.81 5.18 21.29
N THR A 123 9.83 5.51 22.11
CA THR A 123 9.02 4.52 22.85
C THR A 123 7.90 3.92 22.01
N HIS A 124 7.39 4.67 21.03
CA HIS A 124 6.31 4.25 20.14
C HIS A 124 6.54 4.78 18.71
N PRO A 125 7.62 4.32 18.05
CA PRO A 125 7.96 4.78 16.72
C PRO A 125 6.87 4.45 15.71
N ALA A 126 6.86 5.20 14.62
CA ALA A 126 5.96 4.99 13.51
C ALA A 126 6.54 4.02 12.48
N TYR A 127 5.70 3.15 11.96
CA TYR A 127 6.00 2.20 10.89
C TYR A 127 4.94 2.25 9.79
N ALA A 128 5.26 1.67 8.63
CA ALA A 128 4.36 1.60 7.48
C ALA A 128 4.56 0.31 6.68
N THR A 129 3.65 0.03 5.74
CA THR A 129 3.78 -1.03 4.73
C THR A 129 3.83 -0.40 3.34
N PHE A 130 4.82 -0.80 2.53
CA PHE A 130 5.01 -0.36 1.15
C PHE A 130 4.65 -1.48 0.20
N PHE A 131 3.58 -1.32 -0.58
CA PHE A 131 3.19 -2.26 -1.64
C PHE A 131 3.95 -1.93 -2.91
N CYS A 132 4.86 -2.84 -3.30
CA CYS A 132 5.87 -2.60 -4.31
C CYS A 132 5.49 -3.16 -5.68
N ASN A 133 5.74 -2.38 -6.75
CA ASN A 133 5.68 -2.86 -8.13
C ASN A 133 7.04 -3.37 -8.58
N GLY A 134 7.10 -4.64 -9.02
CA GLY A 134 8.36 -5.28 -9.38
C GLY A 134 9.10 -4.60 -10.53
N ASN A 135 8.38 -4.10 -11.54
CA ASN A 135 8.96 -3.44 -12.71
C ASN A 135 9.56 -2.04 -12.43
N ARG A 136 9.35 -1.50 -11.23
CA ARG A 136 9.94 -0.22 -10.79
C ARG A 136 11.23 -0.41 -10.00
N MET A 137 11.60 -1.67 -9.72
CA MET A 137 12.79 -1.97 -8.92
C MET A 137 14.05 -1.98 -9.78
N ASP A 138 15.02 -1.20 -9.36
CA ASP A 138 16.40 -1.18 -9.84
C ASP A 138 17.38 -1.26 -8.66
N ASN A 139 18.68 -1.19 -8.92
CA ASN A 139 19.70 -1.27 -7.86
C ASN A 139 19.60 -0.13 -6.83
N HIS A 140 19.22 1.07 -7.26
CA HIS A 140 19.09 2.23 -6.37
C HIS A 140 17.87 2.07 -5.45
N SER A 141 16.72 1.79 -6.03
CA SER A 141 15.49 1.58 -5.29
C SER A 141 15.54 0.34 -4.37
N ALA A 142 16.24 -0.73 -4.78
CA ALA A 142 16.49 -1.88 -3.93
C ALA A 142 17.32 -1.51 -2.68
N HIS A 143 18.29 -0.58 -2.79
CA HIS A 143 19.01 -0.04 -1.64
C HIS A 143 18.08 0.74 -0.70
N THR A 144 17.25 1.62 -1.25
CA THR A 144 16.27 2.40 -0.47
C THR A 144 15.25 1.50 0.22
N LEU A 145 14.76 0.44 -0.45
CA LEU A 145 13.85 -0.55 0.17
C LEU A 145 14.54 -1.35 1.28
N ARG A 146 15.84 -1.71 1.16
CA ARG A 146 16.58 -2.32 2.29
C ARG A 146 16.67 -1.37 3.48
N THR A 147 16.86 -0.06 3.22
CA THR A 147 16.84 0.95 4.28
C THR A 147 15.45 1.00 4.95
N ALA A 148 14.37 0.94 4.18
CA ALA A 148 13.02 0.86 4.73
C ALA A 148 12.85 -0.37 5.64
N VAL A 149 13.30 -1.55 5.22
CA VAL A 149 13.29 -2.77 6.03
C VAL A 149 14.10 -2.60 7.32
N ALA A 150 15.31 -2.03 7.24
CA ALA A 150 16.15 -1.76 8.41
C ALA A 150 15.50 -0.77 9.40
N MET A 151 14.63 0.12 8.92
CA MET A 151 13.82 1.02 9.74
C MET A 151 12.58 0.34 10.37
N GLY A 152 12.32 -0.95 10.06
CA GLY A 152 11.15 -1.70 10.54
C GLY A 152 9.90 -1.57 9.66
N MET A 153 10.03 -0.97 8.47
CA MET A 153 8.94 -0.94 7.51
C MET A 153 8.69 -2.32 6.92
N GLU A 154 7.46 -2.60 6.52
CA GLU A 154 7.07 -3.84 5.86
C GLU A 154 7.00 -3.65 4.35
N LEU A 155 7.52 -4.62 3.60
CA LEU A 155 7.32 -4.69 2.15
C LEU A 155 6.11 -5.57 1.84
N GLY A 156 5.28 -5.11 0.92
CA GLY A 156 4.14 -5.82 0.36
C GLY A 156 4.27 -5.91 -1.17
N ASN A 157 3.48 -6.75 -1.77
CA ASN A 157 3.46 -7.01 -3.20
C ASN A 157 2.29 -6.27 -3.86
N HIS A 158 2.59 -5.40 -4.85
CA HIS A 158 1.60 -4.66 -5.65
C HIS A 158 1.60 -5.08 -7.12
N SER A 159 1.95 -6.34 -7.41
CA SER A 159 2.17 -6.92 -8.74
C SER A 159 3.48 -6.46 -9.41
N PHE A 160 3.83 -7.13 -10.50
CA PHE A 160 5.02 -6.76 -11.26
C PHE A 160 4.79 -5.53 -12.14
N SER A 161 3.72 -5.52 -12.98
CA SER A 161 3.50 -4.51 -14.01
C SER A 161 2.24 -3.65 -13.82
N HIS A 162 1.57 -3.79 -12.66
CA HIS A 162 0.38 -3.03 -12.29
C HIS A 162 -0.83 -3.21 -13.22
N PRO A 163 -1.18 -4.44 -13.68
CA PRO A 163 -2.34 -4.66 -14.53
C PRO A 163 -3.65 -4.70 -13.73
N ASN A 164 -4.78 -4.62 -14.42
CA ASN A 164 -6.07 -4.92 -13.78
C ASN A 164 -6.24 -6.44 -13.60
N PHE A 165 -6.11 -6.93 -12.38
CA PHE A 165 -6.15 -8.36 -12.04
C PHE A 165 -7.46 -9.05 -12.42
N ASN A 166 -8.58 -8.33 -12.50
CA ASN A 166 -9.86 -8.89 -12.91
C ASN A 166 -9.91 -9.33 -14.38
N THR A 167 -8.92 -8.91 -15.19
CA THR A 167 -8.83 -9.25 -16.62
C THR A 167 -7.80 -10.35 -16.90
N LEU A 168 -7.05 -10.78 -15.89
CA LEU A 168 -5.97 -11.76 -16.02
C LEU A 168 -6.47 -13.18 -15.79
N THR A 169 -5.82 -14.14 -16.44
CA THR A 169 -5.94 -15.56 -16.11
C THR A 169 -5.26 -15.89 -14.78
N GLN A 170 -5.58 -17.02 -14.17
CA GLN A 170 -4.93 -17.46 -12.94
C GLN A 170 -3.40 -17.55 -13.07
N THR A 171 -2.90 -18.05 -14.19
CA THR A 171 -1.46 -18.16 -14.45
C THR A 171 -0.81 -16.79 -14.55
N GLU A 172 -1.43 -15.82 -15.21
CA GLU A 172 -0.92 -14.45 -15.30
C GLU A 172 -0.92 -13.76 -13.93
N ILE A 173 -1.98 -13.94 -13.13
CA ILE A 173 -2.03 -13.44 -11.74
C ILE A 173 -0.84 -13.97 -10.93
N GLN A 174 -0.60 -15.28 -10.99
CA GLN A 174 0.50 -15.92 -10.26
C GLN A 174 1.86 -15.42 -10.74
N ALA A 175 2.04 -15.23 -12.06
CA ALA A 175 3.28 -14.70 -12.62
C ALA A 175 3.55 -13.25 -12.18
N GLU A 176 2.53 -12.38 -12.16
CA GLU A 176 2.65 -11.01 -11.68
C GLU A 176 3.08 -10.94 -10.20
N ILE A 177 2.56 -11.84 -9.37
CA ILE A 177 2.87 -11.90 -7.94
C ILE A 177 4.25 -12.52 -7.71
N SER A 178 4.55 -13.71 -8.30
CA SER A 178 5.80 -14.41 -8.04
C SER A 178 7.02 -13.61 -8.48
N ARG A 179 6.95 -12.95 -9.66
CA ARG A 179 8.05 -12.08 -10.13
C ARG A 179 8.37 -10.95 -9.18
N THR A 180 7.39 -10.40 -8.50
CA THR A 180 7.61 -9.34 -7.50
C THR A 180 8.15 -9.92 -6.20
N ASP A 181 7.60 -11.03 -5.72
CA ASP A 181 8.10 -11.71 -4.51
C ASP A 181 9.58 -12.13 -4.67
N GLU A 182 9.99 -12.63 -5.85
CA GLU A 182 11.38 -12.95 -6.16
C GLU A 182 12.32 -11.74 -6.07
N LEU A 183 11.84 -10.54 -6.37
CA LEU A 183 12.62 -9.30 -6.24
C LEU A 183 12.64 -8.77 -4.79
N LEU A 184 11.58 -9.00 -4.02
CA LEU A 184 11.47 -8.57 -2.63
C LEU A 184 12.23 -9.49 -1.67
N GLN A 185 12.22 -10.80 -1.91
CA GLN A 185 12.86 -11.81 -1.05
C GLN A 185 14.31 -11.49 -0.66
N PRO A 186 15.22 -11.06 -1.56
CA PRO A 186 16.58 -10.70 -1.17
C PRO A 186 16.69 -9.39 -0.36
N LEU A 187 15.60 -8.66 -0.20
CA LEU A 187 15.56 -7.40 0.55
C LEU A 187 15.17 -7.62 2.03
N ASP A 188 14.22 -8.50 2.31
CA ASP A 188 13.68 -8.73 3.65
C ASP A 188 13.69 -10.21 4.11
N GLY A 189 14.15 -11.13 3.24
CA GLY A 189 14.25 -12.57 3.51
C GLY A 189 12.95 -13.35 3.46
N LYS A 190 11.81 -12.73 3.13
CA LYS A 190 10.50 -13.38 3.10
C LYS A 190 10.23 -13.96 1.71
N LYS A 191 9.72 -15.20 1.67
CA LYS A 191 9.32 -15.86 0.42
C LYS A 191 8.05 -15.29 -0.20
N TYR A 192 7.12 -14.85 0.63
CA TYR A 192 5.82 -14.31 0.23
C TYR A 192 5.56 -12.99 0.95
N HIS A 193 4.80 -12.10 0.30
CA HIS A 193 4.48 -10.78 0.83
C HIS A 193 2.96 -10.59 0.86
N LEU A 194 2.46 -9.78 1.80
CA LEU A 194 1.06 -9.32 1.78
C LEU A 194 0.77 -8.71 0.41
N PHE A 195 -0.37 -9.06 -0.18
CA PHE A 195 -0.71 -8.63 -1.53
C PHE A 195 -1.78 -7.54 -1.52
N ARG A 196 -1.60 -6.52 -2.34
CA ARG A 196 -2.64 -5.57 -2.72
C ARG A 196 -2.80 -5.57 -4.23
N ALA A 197 -4.02 -5.86 -4.70
CA ALA A 197 -4.30 -5.83 -6.12
C ALA A 197 -4.31 -4.38 -6.65
N PRO A 198 -3.71 -4.11 -7.81
CA PRO A 198 -3.85 -2.82 -8.49
C PRO A 198 -5.31 -2.37 -8.57
N PHE A 199 -5.55 -1.08 -8.33
CA PHE A 199 -6.89 -0.45 -8.29
C PHE A 199 -7.82 -1.02 -7.19
N GLY A 200 -7.35 -1.89 -6.30
CA GLY A 200 -8.17 -2.61 -5.33
C GLY A 200 -9.12 -3.65 -5.95
N ASN A 201 -8.96 -3.98 -7.23
CA ASN A 201 -9.85 -4.84 -7.99
C ASN A 201 -9.61 -6.33 -7.68
N VAL A 202 -10.56 -6.96 -6.99
CA VAL A 202 -10.46 -8.36 -6.56
C VAL A 202 -11.77 -9.11 -6.85
N ASN A 203 -11.72 -10.05 -7.78
CA ASN A 203 -12.80 -11.03 -8.03
C ASN A 203 -12.47 -12.39 -7.40
N GLU A 204 -13.34 -13.39 -7.54
CA GLU A 204 -13.14 -14.72 -6.98
C GLU A 204 -11.90 -15.44 -7.58
N GLN A 205 -11.60 -15.22 -8.85
CA GLN A 205 -10.43 -15.79 -9.50
C GLN A 205 -9.13 -15.25 -8.87
N VAL A 206 -9.06 -13.95 -8.59
CA VAL A 206 -7.93 -13.32 -7.88
C VAL A 206 -7.76 -13.94 -6.48
N LYS A 207 -8.85 -14.07 -5.70
CA LYS A 207 -8.80 -14.69 -4.37
C LYS A 207 -8.29 -16.13 -4.38
N GLN A 208 -8.63 -16.89 -5.42
CA GLN A 208 -8.18 -18.27 -5.58
C GLN A 208 -6.72 -18.37 -6.04
N ALA A 209 -6.25 -17.40 -6.82
CA ALA A 209 -4.91 -17.41 -7.41
C ALA A 209 -3.81 -16.95 -6.44
N VAL A 210 -4.10 -16.05 -5.49
CA VAL A 210 -3.09 -15.50 -4.58
C VAL A 210 -2.71 -16.46 -3.46
N TYR A 211 -1.47 -16.32 -2.95
CA TYR A 211 -0.87 -17.17 -1.91
C TYR A 211 -0.85 -16.51 -0.53
N THR A 212 -1.34 -15.28 -0.42
CA THR A 212 -1.28 -14.46 0.80
C THR A 212 -2.63 -13.78 1.04
N PRO A 213 -2.84 -13.16 2.20
CA PRO A 213 -3.98 -12.24 2.40
C PRO A 213 -3.96 -11.08 1.42
N ILE A 214 -5.14 -10.61 1.04
CA ILE A 214 -5.31 -9.45 0.17
C ILE A 214 -5.67 -8.25 1.03
N LEU A 215 -4.89 -7.18 0.93
CA LEU A 215 -5.05 -5.97 1.73
C LEU A 215 -5.65 -4.84 0.88
N ASN A 216 -6.86 -4.41 1.22
CA ASN A 216 -7.43 -3.15 0.77
C ASN A 216 -7.37 -2.13 1.91
N TRP A 217 -8.23 -1.14 1.95
CA TRP A 217 -8.19 -0.01 2.89
C TRP A 217 -9.58 0.40 3.35
N THR A 218 -9.63 1.17 4.43
CA THR A 218 -10.86 1.81 4.92
C THR A 218 -10.83 3.32 4.72
N ILE A 219 -9.66 3.91 4.58
CA ILE A 219 -9.51 5.34 4.34
C ILE A 219 -8.71 5.51 3.05
N ASP A 220 -9.37 6.04 2.02
CA ASP A 220 -8.73 6.45 0.77
C ASP A 220 -8.44 7.94 0.84
N THR A 221 -7.18 8.31 0.77
CA THR A 221 -6.75 9.70 0.83
C THR A 221 -6.96 10.45 -0.48
N LEU A 222 -7.06 9.73 -1.60
CA LEU A 222 -7.10 10.28 -2.95
C LEU A 222 -5.90 11.19 -3.27
N ASP A 223 -4.75 10.94 -2.66
CA ASP A 223 -3.51 11.72 -2.80
C ASP A 223 -2.99 11.75 -4.25
N TRP A 224 -3.16 10.64 -4.97
CA TRP A 224 -2.81 10.47 -6.38
C TRP A 224 -3.57 11.40 -7.35
N THR A 225 -4.68 12.01 -6.91
CA THR A 225 -5.47 12.95 -7.73
C THR A 225 -4.90 14.38 -7.75
N GLY A 226 -3.77 14.62 -7.06
CA GLY A 226 -3.20 15.97 -6.89
C GLY A 226 -3.90 16.78 -5.78
N ARG A 227 -4.66 16.12 -4.91
CA ARG A 227 -5.34 16.74 -3.76
C ARG A 227 -4.33 17.43 -2.85
N PRO A 228 -4.60 18.66 -2.36
CA PRO A 228 -3.71 19.35 -1.43
C PRO A 228 -3.47 18.56 -0.13
N ALA A 229 -2.25 18.62 0.40
CA ALA A 229 -1.87 17.92 1.65
C ALA A 229 -2.85 18.19 2.81
N LYS A 230 -3.34 19.43 2.95
CA LYS A 230 -4.34 19.80 3.97
C LYS A 230 -5.63 18.97 3.86
N GLU A 231 -6.10 18.70 2.65
CA GLU A 231 -7.31 17.89 2.43
C GLU A 231 -7.08 16.42 2.73
N ILE A 232 -5.87 15.90 2.39
CA ILE A 232 -5.43 14.55 2.77
C ILE A 232 -5.45 14.40 4.29
N VAL A 233 -4.85 15.34 5.01
CA VAL A 233 -4.84 15.39 6.49
C VAL A 233 -6.25 15.40 7.04
N GLN A 234 -7.13 16.27 6.53
CA GLN A 234 -8.52 16.35 6.96
C GLN A 234 -9.27 15.04 6.72
N THR A 235 -9.06 14.39 5.56
CA THR A 235 -9.67 13.10 5.23
C THR A 235 -9.28 12.04 6.25
N VAL A 236 -7.99 11.90 6.55
CA VAL A 236 -7.51 10.91 7.52
C VAL A 236 -8.06 11.22 8.91
N LEU A 237 -7.84 12.44 9.43
CA LEU A 237 -8.22 12.79 10.81
C LEU A 237 -9.72 12.71 11.06
N SER A 238 -10.56 12.95 10.05
CA SER A 238 -12.04 12.87 10.20
C SER A 238 -12.58 11.44 10.16
N GLN A 239 -11.82 10.45 9.62
CA GLN A 239 -12.28 9.08 9.41
C GLN A 239 -11.51 8.06 10.27
N ILE A 240 -10.44 8.48 10.94
CA ILE A 240 -9.52 7.57 11.63
C ILE A 240 -10.20 6.84 12.80
N TYR A 241 -9.90 5.55 12.93
CA TYR A 241 -10.30 4.73 14.06
C TYR A 241 -9.30 3.59 14.30
N ASN A 242 -9.35 2.98 15.48
CA ASN A 242 -8.45 1.88 15.86
C ASN A 242 -8.62 0.66 14.93
N GLY A 243 -7.55 0.25 14.28
CA GLY A 243 -7.52 -0.86 13.32
C GLY A 243 -7.73 -0.44 11.86
N ALA A 244 -7.81 0.86 11.55
CA ALA A 244 -7.92 1.37 10.18
C ALA A 244 -6.65 1.09 9.37
N ILE A 245 -6.83 0.81 8.07
CA ILE A 245 -5.78 0.75 7.07
C ILE A 245 -5.99 1.94 6.13
N ILE A 246 -4.97 2.76 5.98
CA ILE A 246 -5.00 4.02 5.22
C ILE A 246 -4.25 3.80 3.92
N LEU A 247 -4.88 4.10 2.79
CA LEU A 247 -4.26 4.10 1.47
C LEU A 247 -3.64 5.47 1.19
N MET A 248 -2.38 5.43 0.83
CA MET A 248 -1.60 6.51 0.24
C MET A 248 -0.76 5.93 -0.92
N HIS A 249 -0.04 6.78 -1.64
CA HIS A 249 0.82 6.35 -2.73
C HIS A 249 2.21 6.97 -2.61
N ASP A 250 3.23 6.21 -3.01
CA ASP A 250 4.56 6.76 -3.31
C ASP A 250 4.52 7.47 -4.68
N GLY A 251 5.37 8.48 -4.85
CA GLY A 251 5.46 9.27 -6.07
C GLY A 251 4.78 10.63 -6.03
N TYR A 252 4.13 11.02 -4.92
CA TYR A 252 3.39 12.26 -4.78
C TYR A 252 3.92 13.13 -3.63
N GLU A 253 4.32 14.37 -3.92
CA GLU A 253 4.85 15.31 -2.91
C GLU A 253 3.80 15.74 -1.89
N ASN A 254 2.52 15.84 -2.30
CA ASN A 254 1.41 16.12 -1.38
C ASN A 254 1.24 15.03 -0.31
N THR A 255 1.58 13.77 -0.63
CA THR A 255 1.65 12.67 0.33
C THR A 255 2.74 12.92 1.38
N VAL A 256 3.95 13.28 0.93
CA VAL A 256 5.07 13.61 1.83
C VAL A 256 4.70 14.77 2.76
N GLU A 257 4.13 15.84 2.21
CA GLU A 257 3.70 17.00 3.00
C GLU A 257 2.57 16.66 3.99
N ALA A 258 1.63 15.80 3.59
CA ALA A 258 0.56 15.36 4.48
C ALA A 258 1.12 14.55 5.68
N LEU A 259 2.10 13.68 5.45
CA LEU A 259 2.71 12.86 6.50
C LEU A 259 3.40 13.68 7.57
N LYS A 260 4.07 14.80 7.23
CA LYS A 260 4.70 15.71 8.19
C LYS A 260 3.71 16.25 9.23
N THR A 261 2.43 16.37 8.84
CA THR A 261 1.35 16.81 9.73
C THR A 261 0.65 15.62 10.38
N LEU A 262 0.43 14.52 9.65
CA LEU A 262 -0.36 13.38 10.11
C LEU A 262 0.33 12.62 11.24
N LEU A 263 1.64 12.35 11.15
CA LEU A 263 2.33 11.57 12.18
C LEU A 263 2.24 12.22 13.56
N PRO A 264 2.61 13.51 13.74
CA PRO A 264 2.47 14.14 15.05
C PRO A 264 1.01 14.32 15.49
N ALA A 265 0.08 14.63 14.58
CA ALA A 265 -1.33 14.80 14.93
C ALA A 265 -1.99 13.48 15.39
N LEU A 266 -1.62 12.35 14.80
CA LEU A 266 -2.11 11.04 15.22
C LEU A 266 -1.50 10.63 16.56
N ASP A 267 -0.21 10.91 16.78
CA ASP A 267 0.44 10.64 18.06
C ASP A 267 -0.22 11.44 19.19
N GLU A 268 -0.47 12.73 19.01
CA GLU A 268 -1.19 13.60 19.94
C GLU A 268 -2.63 13.10 20.22
N ALA A 269 -3.30 12.54 19.20
CA ALA A 269 -4.62 11.95 19.31
C ALA A 269 -4.63 10.54 19.95
N GLY A 270 -3.47 10.05 20.41
CA GLY A 270 -3.32 8.76 21.09
C GLY A 270 -3.27 7.56 20.15
N TYR A 271 -2.90 7.77 18.87
CA TYR A 271 -2.65 6.69 17.93
C TYR A 271 -1.14 6.40 17.83
N GLN A 272 -0.80 5.15 17.50
CA GLN A 272 0.50 4.79 16.96
C GLN A 272 0.31 4.22 15.56
N THR A 273 1.14 4.65 14.63
CA THR A 273 1.16 4.07 13.27
C THR A 273 2.09 2.88 13.24
N VAL A 274 1.61 1.77 12.69
CA VAL A 274 2.32 0.49 12.60
C VAL A 274 2.23 -0.08 11.19
N ASN A 275 3.04 -1.08 10.86
CA ASN A 275 2.85 -1.83 9.62
C ASN A 275 1.67 -2.82 9.75
N VAL A 276 1.20 -3.37 8.63
CA VAL A 276 -0.01 -4.23 8.61
C VAL A 276 0.18 -5.51 9.44
N SER A 277 1.34 -6.16 9.37
CA SER A 277 1.62 -7.37 10.16
C SER A 277 1.68 -7.08 11.65
N GLN A 278 2.26 -5.95 12.08
CA GLN A 278 2.23 -5.48 13.46
C GLN A 278 0.80 -5.21 13.94
N LEU A 279 0.00 -4.52 13.10
CA LEU A 279 -1.42 -4.25 13.40
C LEU A 279 -2.21 -5.54 13.59
N ALA A 280 -2.00 -6.52 12.68
CA ALA A 280 -2.66 -7.82 12.77
C ALA A 280 -2.27 -8.57 14.05
N LYS A 281 -0.96 -8.63 14.38
CA LYS A 281 -0.46 -9.29 15.59
C LYS A 281 -0.99 -8.64 16.85
N ALA A 282 -0.88 -7.31 16.97
CA ALA A 282 -1.31 -6.56 18.14
C ALA A 282 -2.83 -6.67 18.38
N HIS A 283 -3.62 -6.77 17.33
CA HIS A 283 -5.08 -6.94 17.42
C HIS A 283 -5.52 -8.41 17.44
N HIS A 284 -4.59 -9.38 17.47
CA HIS A 284 -4.90 -10.81 17.38
C HIS A 284 -5.81 -11.14 16.17
N CYS A 285 -5.56 -10.48 15.04
CA CYS A 285 -6.32 -10.66 13.80
C CYS A 285 -5.69 -11.78 12.97
N VAL A 286 -6.45 -12.84 12.70
CA VAL A 286 -5.99 -13.93 11.83
C VAL A 286 -6.27 -13.56 10.38
N LEU A 287 -5.22 -13.35 9.61
CA LEU A 287 -5.29 -13.05 8.19
C LEU A 287 -5.21 -14.36 7.38
N ARG A 288 -6.29 -14.70 6.67
CA ARG A 288 -6.38 -15.91 5.84
C ARG A 288 -5.98 -15.63 4.40
N THR A 289 -5.27 -16.54 3.81
CA THR A 289 -4.90 -16.51 2.38
C THR A 289 -6.13 -16.38 1.49
N GLY A 290 -6.04 -15.53 0.46
CA GLY A 290 -7.11 -15.28 -0.51
C GLY A 290 -8.31 -14.49 0.06
N SER A 291 -8.27 -14.12 1.34
CA SER A 291 -9.31 -13.27 1.94
C SER A 291 -8.94 -11.79 1.86
N VAL A 292 -9.94 -10.93 1.63
CA VAL A 292 -9.75 -9.47 1.54
C VAL A 292 -9.95 -8.83 2.90
N TYR A 293 -9.00 -8.01 3.32
CA TYR A 293 -9.02 -7.24 4.56
C TYR A 293 -8.92 -5.76 4.25
N ILE A 294 -9.83 -4.99 4.84
CA ILE A 294 -9.83 -3.51 4.75
C ILE A 294 -9.42 -2.86 6.08
N ARG A 295 -9.31 -3.66 7.14
CA ARG A 295 -8.95 -3.27 8.50
C ARG A 295 -8.47 -4.49 9.27
N ALA A 296 -7.69 -4.30 10.33
CA ALA A 296 -7.36 -5.38 11.26
C ALA A 296 -8.09 -5.16 12.60
N ARG A 297 -9.00 -6.08 12.93
CA ARG A 297 -9.74 -6.12 14.19
C ARG A 297 -9.75 -7.54 14.75
N LYS A 298 -9.78 -7.65 16.08
CA LYS A 298 -10.03 -8.93 16.76
C LYS A 298 -11.35 -9.52 16.24
N GLN A 299 -11.36 -10.80 15.86
CA GLN A 299 -12.58 -11.51 15.47
C GLN A 299 -13.58 -11.43 16.63
N GLY A 300 -14.81 -10.99 16.35
CA GLY A 300 -15.89 -10.86 17.33
C GLY A 300 -15.97 -9.52 18.07
N ALA A 301 -15.08 -8.56 17.85
CA ALA A 301 -15.23 -7.21 18.37
C ALA A 301 -16.39 -6.50 17.64
N LYS A 302 -17.43 -6.07 18.40
CA LYS A 302 -18.52 -5.23 17.87
C LYS A 302 -17.95 -3.91 17.33
N ALA A 303 -18.59 -3.39 16.29
CA ALA A 303 -18.23 -2.12 15.64
C ALA A 303 -18.33 -0.94 16.60
#